data_0f6ed1c13f4ab594b6a071dc9676ecdd
#
_entry.id   0f6ed1c13f4ab594b6a071dc9676ecdd
#
_cell.length_a   1.000
_cell.length_b   1.000
_cell.length_c   1.000
_cell.angle_alpha   90.00
_cell.angle_beta   90.00
_cell.angle_gamma   90.00
#
_symmetry.space_group_name_H-M   'P 1'
#
loop_
_entity.id
_entity.type
_entity.pdbx_description
1 polymer ?
#
loop_
_entity_poly.entity_id
_entity_poly.type
_entity_poly.pdbx_seq_one_letter_code
_entity_poly.pdbx_strand_id
1 'polypeptide(L)'
;MSSSNFDDWQFYGKGPGGGHYSKAEDITPENVHLLEQAWVYRSGDFHEGGSWHDGLGSSLQTSFQVTPLVVDDSLIFCTPYNRVISLDAETGEEEWSFDPKLEIEGKAVLHCRGVSSWKDSKKRDTEPCYHKIITATMDAKLITIDGKTGKICEDFGVNGKVDLRKGLGSHDPSHYWSTSPPAIINDKIILGGSVIDNIKITVPGGVVRAYDIRTGELVWYWDPIPPNQEPIIDEVGTQLYQRGTTNVWSIISVDEELGLIYLPTGNTSPDYYGGLRNGLDYYSSSVIALNEKDGSVVWNFQTVHHDVWDYDLPSQPTFYDYQINGQTTKALVQTTKTGLVFLLNRKTG
;
A
#
# COMPACT_ATOMS: atom_id res chain seq x y z
N MET A 1 -8.99 -29.83 -22.20
CA MET A 1 -7.96 -29.52 -21.21
C MET A 1 -8.66 -28.77 -20.08
N SER A 2 -8.71 -29.33 -18.89
CA SER A 2 -9.47 -28.77 -17.78
C SER A 2 -8.81 -27.46 -17.37
N SER A 3 -9.57 -26.38 -17.30
CA SER A 3 -9.14 -25.16 -16.62
C SER A 3 -8.72 -25.57 -15.20
N SER A 4 -7.45 -25.45 -14.91
CA SER A 4 -6.95 -25.58 -13.54
C SER A 4 -7.66 -24.52 -12.72
N ASN A 5 -8.46 -24.95 -11.75
CA ASN A 5 -9.01 -24.10 -10.70
C ASN A 5 -7.86 -23.68 -9.76
N PHE A 6 -6.87 -22.97 -10.28
CA PHE A 6 -5.93 -22.25 -9.44
C PHE A 6 -6.73 -21.11 -8.82
N ASP A 7 -6.82 -21.15 -7.51
CA ASP A 7 -7.42 -20.13 -6.68
C ASP A 7 -6.47 -18.91 -6.75
N ASP A 8 -6.72 -17.98 -7.69
CA ASP A 8 -5.92 -16.79 -7.97
C ASP A 8 -5.46 -16.07 -6.70
N TRP A 9 -4.25 -15.53 -6.73
CA TRP A 9 -3.72 -14.67 -5.66
C TRP A 9 -3.80 -13.20 -6.06
N GLN A 10 -5.03 -12.65 -6.04
CA GLN A 10 -5.36 -11.36 -6.64
C GLN A 10 -5.00 -10.14 -5.76
N PHE A 11 -4.69 -10.35 -4.48
CA PHE A 11 -4.36 -9.29 -3.52
C PHE A 11 -3.06 -9.63 -2.79
N TYR A 12 -2.44 -8.64 -2.17
CA TYR A 12 -1.23 -8.82 -1.36
C TYR A 12 -1.36 -9.99 -0.37
N GLY A 13 -2.44 -10.06 0.39
CA GLY A 13 -2.73 -11.11 1.36
C GLY A 13 -3.70 -12.18 0.83
N LYS A 14 -3.77 -12.41 -0.48
CA LYS A 14 -4.72 -13.24 -1.23
C LYS A 14 -6.13 -12.66 -1.30
N GLY A 15 -6.67 -12.14 -0.22
CA GLY A 15 -7.95 -11.43 -0.17
C GLY A 15 -7.78 -9.97 0.26
N PRO A 16 -8.80 -9.12 0.07
CA PRO A 16 -8.74 -7.69 0.39
C PRO A 16 -8.58 -7.42 1.89
N GLY A 17 -8.85 -8.39 2.73
CA GLY A 17 -8.66 -8.37 4.20
C GLY A 17 -7.42 -9.11 4.68
N GLY A 18 -6.44 -9.42 3.82
CA GLY A 18 -5.24 -10.16 4.20
C GLY A 18 -5.50 -11.66 4.42
N GLY A 19 -4.76 -12.26 5.35
CA GLY A 19 -4.93 -13.66 5.73
C GLY A 19 -3.83 -14.59 5.21
N HIS A 20 -3.28 -14.36 4.02
CA HIS A 20 -2.21 -15.18 3.41
C HIS A 20 -2.51 -16.69 3.45
N TYR A 21 -3.77 -17.07 3.24
CA TYR A 21 -4.22 -18.45 3.30
C TYR A 21 -4.71 -18.94 1.95
N SER A 22 -4.21 -20.09 1.51
CA SER A 22 -4.70 -20.83 0.34
C SER A 22 -5.41 -22.11 0.77
N LYS A 23 -6.45 -22.47 0.03
CA LYS A 23 -7.13 -23.79 0.17
C LYS A 23 -6.46 -24.88 -0.65
N ALA A 24 -5.35 -24.59 -1.35
CA ALA A 24 -4.60 -25.59 -2.10
C ALA A 24 -4.05 -26.65 -1.13
N GLU A 25 -4.23 -27.91 -1.47
CA GLU A 25 -3.87 -29.08 -0.64
C GLU A 25 -2.85 -29.98 -1.33
N ASP A 26 -2.30 -29.55 -2.48
CA ASP A 26 -1.34 -30.36 -3.26
C ASP A 26 0.03 -30.50 -2.56
N ILE A 27 0.39 -29.52 -1.71
CA ILE A 27 1.62 -29.54 -0.93
C ILE A 27 1.25 -29.86 0.52
N THR A 28 1.75 -30.98 1.03
CA THR A 28 1.46 -31.49 2.37
C THR A 28 2.76 -31.70 3.15
N PRO A 29 2.72 -31.92 4.48
CA PRO A 29 3.90 -32.29 5.27
C PRO A 29 4.61 -33.54 4.75
N GLU A 30 3.85 -34.46 4.10
CA GLU A 30 4.37 -35.72 3.58
C GLU A 30 5.12 -35.56 2.25
N ASN A 31 4.82 -34.52 1.45
CA ASN A 31 5.41 -34.34 0.12
C ASN A 31 6.21 -33.05 -0.05
N VAL A 32 6.20 -32.12 0.91
CA VAL A 32 6.93 -30.84 0.80
C VAL A 32 8.44 -31.03 0.56
N HIS A 33 9.02 -32.14 1.04
CA HIS A 33 10.43 -32.45 0.85
C HIS A 33 10.77 -32.92 -0.60
N LEU A 34 9.75 -33.16 -1.42
CA LEU A 34 9.90 -33.54 -2.84
C LEU A 34 9.85 -32.33 -3.78
N LEU A 35 9.64 -31.12 -3.26
CA LEU A 35 9.61 -29.92 -4.08
C LEU A 35 10.98 -29.66 -4.71
N GLU A 36 10.97 -29.40 -6.01
CA GLU A 36 12.13 -29.01 -6.79
C GLU A 36 11.92 -27.63 -7.36
N GLN A 37 13.01 -26.88 -7.57
CA GLN A 37 12.95 -25.56 -8.20
C GLN A 37 12.57 -25.72 -9.67
N ALA A 38 11.39 -25.21 -10.06
CA ALA A 38 10.93 -25.28 -11.45
C ALA A 38 11.69 -24.27 -12.34
N TRP A 39 11.81 -23.03 -11.88
CA TRP A 39 12.48 -21.95 -12.61
C TRP A 39 13.02 -20.87 -11.67
N VAL A 40 13.81 -19.95 -12.20
CA VAL A 40 14.33 -18.75 -11.52
C VAL A 40 14.28 -17.57 -12.47
N TYR A 41 13.63 -16.50 -12.06
CA TYR A 41 13.69 -15.22 -12.76
C TYR A 41 14.65 -14.26 -12.04
N ARG A 42 15.49 -13.54 -12.78
CA ARG A 42 16.42 -12.54 -12.26
C ARG A 42 16.11 -11.19 -12.89
N SER A 43 15.51 -10.29 -12.11
CA SER A 43 15.12 -8.96 -12.58
C SER A 43 16.31 -8.07 -12.96
N GLY A 44 17.49 -8.33 -12.42
CA GLY A 44 18.66 -7.47 -12.56
C GLY A 44 18.65 -6.22 -11.68
N ASP A 45 17.55 -5.95 -10.98
CA ASP A 45 17.36 -4.75 -10.15
C ASP A 45 17.96 -4.99 -8.76
N PHE A 46 19.26 -4.87 -8.68
CA PHE A 46 20.03 -5.08 -7.46
C PHE A 46 21.10 -4.01 -7.30
N HIS A 47 21.24 -3.49 -6.07
CA HIS A 47 22.32 -2.60 -5.66
C HIS A 47 22.71 -2.92 -4.22
N GLU A 48 23.97 -3.25 -3.98
CA GLU A 48 24.47 -3.68 -2.66
C GLU A 48 24.44 -2.56 -1.60
N GLY A 49 24.46 -1.32 -2.06
CA GLY A 49 24.71 -0.20 -1.16
C GLY A 49 26.20 -0.06 -0.81
N GLY A 50 26.55 1.02 -0.18
CA GLY A 50 27.82 1.22 0.48
C GLY A 50 27.64 1.17 1.99
N SER A 51 28.74 1.13 2.72
CA SER A 51 28.73 1.11 4.18
C SER A 51 28.20 2.44 4.76
N TRP A 52 27.30 2.38 5.71
CA TRP A 52 26.84 3.55 6.48
C TRP A 52 27.98 4.21 7.28
N HIS A 53 29.18 3.61 7.29
CA HIS A 53 30.32 4.02 8.11
C HIS A 53 31.34 4.88 7.39
N ASP A 54 31.23 5.07 6.08
CA ASP A 54 32.25 5.81 5.32
C ASP A 54 31.99 7.33 5.16
N GLY A 55 30.95 7.87 5.80
CA GLY A 55 30.70 9.33 5.85
C GLY A 55 30.41 10.00 4.50
N LEU A 56 30.32 9.24 3.45
CA LEU A 56 30.03 9.66 2.09
C LEU A 56 28.57 9.39 1.77
N GLY A 57 27.67 10.22 2.19
CA GLY A 57 26.22 10.24 1.92
C GLY A 57 25.61 9.03 1.24
N SER A 58 24.59 8.49 1.84
CA SER A 58 23.69 7.40 1.44
C SER A 58 24.04 6.65 0.15
N SER A 59 24.69 5.53 0.29
CA SER A 59 24.76 4.55 -0.80
C SER A 59 23.38 3.96 -1.01
N LEU A 60 22.89 4.08 -2.22
CA LEU A 60 21.63 3.49 -2.65
C LEU A 60 21.63 1.98 -2.36
N GLN A 61 20.60 1.50 -1.70
CA GLN A 61 20.37 0.07 -1.46
C GLN A 61 19.08 -0.39 -2.13
N THR A 62 18.98 -1.67 -2.42
CA THR A 62 17.74 -2.29 -2.86
C THR A 62 17.28 -3.35 -1.87
N SER A 63 15.97 -3.41 -1.62
CA SER A 63 15.34 -4.42 -0.80
C SER A 63 14.17 -5.05 -1.56
N PHE A 64 14.26 -6.34 -1.83
CA PHE A 64 13.21 -7.08 -2.54
C PHE A 64 12.16 -7.55 -1.53
N GLN A 65 11.05 -6.81 -1.41
CA GLN A 65 10.02 -7.00 -0.37
C GLN A 65 8.66 -7.42 -0.94
N VAL A 66 8.60 -7.70 -2.24
CA VAL A 66 7.33 -7.87 -2.94
C VAL A 66 6.62 -9.18 -2.59
N THR A 67 5.29 -9.11 -2.46
CA THR A 67 4.42 -10.28 -2.61
C THR A 67 3.83 -10.24 -4.03
N PRO A 68 4.14 -11.24 -4.89
CA PRO A 68 3.58 -11.31 -6.23
C PRO A 68 2.07 -11.56 -6.21
N LEU A 69 1.40 -11.09 -7.26
CA LEU A 69 0.03 -11.51 -7.58
C LEU A 69 0.08 -12.69 -8.56
N VAL A 70 -0.93 -13.55 -8.51
CA VAL A 70 -1.21 -14.54 -9.56
C VAL A 70 -2.61 -14.25 -10.08
N VAL A 71 -2.72 -13.85 -11.34
CA VAL A 71 -3.98 -13.48 -11.99
C VAL A 71 -3.95 -13.97 -13.43
N ASP A 72 -4.97 -14.75 -13.83
CA ASP A 72 -5.08 -15.30 -15.20
C ASP A 72 -3.79 -16.01 -15.67
N ASP A 73 -3.23 -16.89 -14.86
CA ASP A 73 -2.00 -17.65 -15.09
C ASP A 73 -0.70 -16.80 -15.17
N SER A 74 -0.79 -15.49 -15.01
CA SER A 74 0.36 -14.57 -14.94
C SER A 74 0.79 -14.31 -13.50
N LEU A 75 2.11 -14.35 -13.25
CA LEU A 75 2.72 -13.93 -11.99
C LEU A 75 3.24 -12.52 -12.13
N ILE A 76 2.59 -11.57 -11.43
CA ILE A 76 2.83 -10.13 -11.60
C ILE A 76 3.43 -9.54 -10.32
N PHE A 77 4.53 -8.82 -10.43
CA PHE A 77 5.21 -8.21 -9.29
C PHE A 77 5.95 -6.93 -9.66
N CYS A 78 6.34 -6.16 -8.64
CA CYS A 78 7.23 -5.03 -8.81
C CYS A 78 8.64 -5.31 -8.28
N THR A 79 9.63 -4.67 -8.86
CA THR A 79 11.03 -4.73 -8.43
C THR A 79 11.39 -3.59 -7.49
N PRO A 80 12.56 -3.59 -6.83
CA PRO A 80 13.04 -2.44 -6.05
C PRO A 80 13.08 -1.12 -6.83
N TYR A 81 13.35 -1.17 -8.13
CA TYR A 81 13.29 0.02 -9.02
C TYR A 81 11.87 0.36 -9.49
N ASN A 82 10.84 -0.24 -8.87
CA ASN A 82 9.43 -0.10 -9.19
C ASN A 82 9.06 -0.48 -10.65
N ARG A 83 9.92 -1.24 -11.34
CA ARG A 83 9.51 -1.89 -12.58
C ARG A 83 8.43 -2.91 -12.27
N VAL A 84 7.42 -2.99 -13.11
CA VAL A 84 6.38 -4.02 -13.00
C VAL A 84 6.64 -5.08 -14.05
N ILE A 85 6.65 -6.34 -13.64
CA ILE A 85 7.01 -7.48 -14.48
C ILE A 85 5.89 -8.50 -14.39
N SER A 86 5.50 -9.05 -15.54
CA SER A 86 4.60 -10.19 -15.66
C SER A 86 5.36 -11.37 -16.23
N LEU A 87 5.23 -12.51 -15.55
CA LEU A 87 5.78 -13.79 -15.99
C LEU A 87 4.64 -14.79 -16.18
N ASP A 88 4.78 -15.67 -17.14
CA ASP A 88 4.02 -16.92 -17.17
C ASP A 88 4.30 -17.69 -15.88
N ALA A 89 3.28 -18.01 -15.11
CA ALA A 89 3.43 -18.58 -13.77
C ALA A 89 3.98 -20.02 -13.82
N GLU A 90 3.76 -20.76 -14.92
CA GLU A 90 4.22 -22.14 -15.09
C GLU A 90 5.70 -22.19 -15.51
N THR A 91 6.10 -21.33 -16.43
CA THR A 91 7.44 -21.40 -17.06
C THR A 91 8.43 -20.38 -16.52
N GLY A 92 7.97 -19.29 -15.92
CA GLY A 92 8.80 -18.17 -15.49
C GLY A 92 9.30 -17.29 -16.66
N GLU A 93 8.78 -17.47 -17.87
CA GLU A 93 9.12 -16.62 -19.02
C GLU A 93 8.48 -15.23 -18.88
N GLU A 94 9.23 -14.17 -19.25
CA GLU A 94 8.72 -12.81 -19.19
C GLU A 94 7.69 -12.57 -20.31
N GLU A 95 6.45 -12.25 -19.91
CA GLU A 95 5.39 -11.87 -20.84
C GLU A 95 5.52 -10.39 -21.23
N TRP A 96 5.74 -9.54 -20.23
CA TRP A 96 6.00 -8.12 -20.44
C TRP A 96 6.68 -7.49 -19.20
N SER A 97 7.31 -6.34 -19.42
CA SER A 97 7.80 -5.49 -18.33
C SER A 97 7.51 -4.02 -18.60
N PHE A 98 7.22 -3.29 -17.55
CA PHE A 98 7.00 -1.84 -17.55
C PHE A 98 8.03 -1.16 -16.66
N ASP A 99 8.73 -0.16 -17.18
CA ASP A 99 9.70 0.64 -16.44
C ASP A 99 9.14 2.06 -16.24
N PRO A 100 8.81 2.47 -14.99
CA PRO A 100 8.28 3.80 -14.70
C PRO A 100 9.29 4.92 -14.91
N LYS A 101 10.59 4.59 -15.08
CA LYS A 101 11.73 5.52 -15.09
C LYS A 101 11.80 6.28 -13.77
N LEU A 102 11.97 5.51 -12.69
CA LEU A 102 11.98 6.00 -11.33
C LEU A 102 13.04 7.09 -11.12
N GLU A 103 12.65 8.23 -10.54
CA GLU A 103 13.56 9.26 -10.07
C GLU A 103 14.16 8.82 -8.73
N ILE A 104 15.45 8.47 -8.73
CA ILE A 104 16.13 7.87 -7.56
C ILE A 104 16.99 8.85 -6.77
N GLU A 105 17.18 10.07 -7.24
CA GLU A 105 17.97 11.08 -6.55
C GLU A 105 17.47 11.34 -5.12
N GLY A 106 18.36 11.32 -4.16
CA GLY A 106 18.02 11.49 -2.74
C GLY A 106 17.39 10.26 -2.07
N LYS A 107 17.22 9.14 -2.77
CA LYS A 107 16.70 7.90 -2.18
C LYS A 107 17.85 7.08 -1.59
N ALA A 108 17.66 6.59 -0.36
CA ALA A 108 18.63 5.74 0.31
C ALA A 108 18.37 4.24 0.08
N VAL A 109 17.10 3.83 0.13
CA VAL A 109 16.67 2.44 -0.07
C VAL A 109 15.54 2.38 -1.08
N LEU A 110 15.72 1.59 -2.12
CA LEU A 110 14.65 1.30 -3.09
C LEU A 110 13.95 0.00 -2.75
N HIS A 111 12.63 0.03 -2.73
CA HIS A 111 11.81 -1.16 -2.50
C HIS A 111 10.40 -0.98 -3.06
N CYS A 112 9.72 -2.10 -3.27
CA CYS A 112 8.32 -2.17 -3.60
C CYS A 112 7.72 -3.39 -2.91
N ARG A 113 6.54 -3.28 -2.31
CA ARG A 113 5.88 -4.39 -1.60
C ARG A 113 4.86 -5.12 -2.45
N GLY A 114 4.39 -4.52 -3.53
CA GLY A 114 3.43 -5.15 -4.42
C GLY A 114 2.74 -4.19 -5.37
N VAL A 115 1.92 -4.76 -6.21
CA VAL A 115 1.01 -4.07 -7.13
C VAL A 115 -0.41 -4.54 -6.85
N SER A 116 -1.40 -3.88 -7.46
CA SER A 116 -2.81 -4.28 -7.35
C SER A 116 -3.39 -4.57 -8.73
N SER A 117 -4.37 -5.44 -8.76
CA SER A 117 -5.04 -5.90 -9.97
C SER A 117 -6.52 -5.54 -9.92
N TRP A 118 -7.06 -5.06 -11.03
CA TRP A 118 -8.48 -4.75 -11.16
C TRP A 118 -8.98 -4.94 -12.60
N LYS A 119 -10.16 -5.54 -12.75
CA LYS A 119 -10.81 -5.75 -14.04
C LYS A 119 -12.06 -4.87 -14.16
N ASP A 120 -12.13 -4.08 -15.24
CA ASP A 120 -13.23 -3.16 -15.48
C ASP A 120 -14.48 -3.89 -15.98
N SER A 121 -15.47 -4.06 -15.11
CA SER A 121 -16.75 -4.68 -15.46
C SER A 121 -17.54 -3.95 -16.55
N LYS A 122 -17.17 -2.71 -16.90
CA LYS A 122 -17.79 -1.92 -17.97
C LYS A 122 -17.12 -2.09 -19.34
N LYS A 123 -15.95 -2.76 -19.37
CA LYS A 123 -15.21 -3.08 -20.60
C LYS A 123 -15.33 -4.56 -20.94
N ARG A 124 -15.13 -4.91 -22.21
CA ARG A 124 -14.92 -6.30 -22.63
C ARG A 124 -13.46 -6.67 -22.40
N ASP A 125 -13.18 -7.93 -22.20
CA ASP A 125 -11.83 -8.48 -21.96
C ASP A 125 -10.84 -8.25 -23.10
N THR A 126 -11.34 -7.93 -24.31
CA THR A 126 -10.55 -7.59 -25.49
C THR A 126 -10.22 -6.10 -25.60
N GLU A 127 -10.82 -5.25 -24.76
CA GLU A 127 -10.59 -3.81 -24.81
C GLU A 127 -9.32 -3.43 -24.04
N PRO A 128 -8.54 -2.44 -24.53
CA PRO A 128 -7.38 -1.95 -23.82
C PRO A 128 -7.71 -1.51 -22.39
N CYS A 129 -6.82 -1.85 -21.45
CA CYS A 129 -7.00 -1.53 -20.03
C CYS A 129 -8.32 -2.04 -19.43
N TYR A 130 -8.86 -3.15 -19.96
CA TYR A 130 -9.88 -3.95 -19.26
C TYR A 130 -9.33 -4.48 -17.93
N HIS A 131 -8.12 -5.08 -17.98
CA HIS A 131 -7.37 -5.49 -16.80
C HIS A 131 -6.31 -4.45 -16.51
N LYS A 132 -6.41 -3.76 -15.38
CA LYS A 132 -5.42 -2.77 -14.93
C LYS A 132 -4.55 -3.35 -13.83
N ILE A 133 -3.24 -3.21 -13.99
CA ILE A 133 -2.26 -3.35 -12.91
C ILE A 133 -1.94 -1.95 -12.40
N ILE A 134 -2.03 -1.77 -11.10
CA ILE A 134 -1.95 -0.46 -10.45
C ILE A 134 -0.74 -0.47 -9.53
N THR A 135 0.14 0.48 -9.69
CA THR A 135 1.35 0.63 -8.87
C THR A 135 1.50 2.06 -8.38
N ALA A 136 2.06 2.20 -7.18
CA ALA A 136 2.47 3.49 -6.66
C ALA A 136 3.98 3.47 -6.43
N THR A 137 4.68 4.53 -6.85
CA THR A 137 6.13 4.53 -6.95
C THR A 137 6.82 5.34 -5.85
N MET A 138 8.10 5.07 -5.65
CA MET A 138 8.92 5.79 -4.68
C MET A 138 9.19 7.26 -5.06
N ASP A 139 8.93 7.67 -6.29
CA ASP A 139 8.92 9.08 -6.71
C ASP A 139 7.50 9.68 -6.73
N ALA A 140 6.59 9.09 -5.93
CA ALA A 140 5.25 9.57 -5.65
C ALA A 140 4.34 9.70 -6.89
N LYS A 141 4.33 8.70 -7.75
CA LYS A 141 3.41 8.58 -8.88
C LYS A 141 2.47 7.39 -8.67
N LEU A 142 1.17 7.56 -8.94
CA LEU A 142 0.22 6.47 -9.08
C LEU A 142 0.05 6.19 -10.57
N ILE A 143 0.25 4.94 -10.99
CA ILE A 143 0.32 4.54 -12.40
C ILE A 143 -0.61 3.37 -12.65
N THR A 144 -1.30 3.36 -13.79
CA THR A 144 -2.07 2.21 -14.25
C THR A 144 -1.52 1.65 -15.56
N ILE A 145 -1.43 0.32 -15.62
CA ILE A 145 -0.80 -0.44 -16.69
C ILE A 145 -1.82 -1.47 -17.18
N ASP A 146 -1.90 -1.67 -18.48
CA ASP A 146 -2.70 -2.76 -19.09
C ASP A 146 -2.08 -4.12 -18.73
N GLY A 147 -2.83 -4.95 -18.04
CA GLY A 147 -2.36 -6.23 -17.49
C GLY A 147 -2.00 -7.28 -18.54
N LYS A 148 -2.47 -7.12 -19.79
CA LYS A 148 -2.13 -8.04 -20.90
C LYS A 148 -0.87 -7.63 -21.66
N THR A 149 -0.60 -6.32 -21.72
CA THR A 149 0.42 -5.81 -22.65
C THR A 149 1.56 -5.05 -21.98
N GLY A 150 1.46 -4.76 -20.68
CA GLY A 150 2.43 -3.93 -19.96
C GLY A 150 2.43 -2.46 -20.39
N LYS A 151 1.51 -2.01 -21.23
CA LYS A 151 1.43 -0.62 -21.70
C LYS A 151 0.69 0.25 -20.70
N ILE A 152 1.07 1.50 -20.61
CA ILE A 152 0.40 2.47 -19.75
C ILE A 152 -1.06 2.71 -20.22
N CYS A 153 -1.98 2.85 -19.28
CA CYS A 153 -3.38 3.20 -19.57
C CYS A 153 -3.51 4.72 -19.62
N GLU A 154 -3.41 5.30 -20.82
CA GLU A 154 -3.30 6.75 -21.04
C GLU A 154 -4.55 7.53 -20.59
N ASP A 155 -5.70 6.87 -20.47
CA ASP A 155 -6.98 7.43 -20.01
C ASP A 155 -7.03 7.71 -18.51
N PHE A 156 -6.00 7.32 -17.75
CA PHE A 156 -5.90 7.52 -16.31
C PHE A 156 -5.01 8.73 -15.97
N GLY A 157 -5.54 9.70 -15.24
CA GLY A 157 -4.83 10.91 -14.81
C GLY A 157 -4.26 11.72 -15.99
N VAL A 158 -2.99 12.01 -15.94
CA VAL A 158 -2.27 12.65 -17.05
C VAL A 158 -1.32 11.63 -17.68
N ASN A 159 -1.63 11.17 -18.88
CA ASN A 159 -0.84 10.15 -19.60
C ASN A 159 -0.58 8.88 -18.73
N GLY A 160 -1.64 8.37 -18.10
CA GLY A 160 -1.60 7.16 -17.29
C GLY A 160 -1.07 7.34 -15.87
N LYS A 161 -0.90 8.58 -15.40
CA LYS A 161 -0.25 8.88 -14.11
C LYS A 161 -0.98 9.96 -13.31
N VAL A 162 -0.93 9.83 -11.99
CA VAL A 162 -1.32 10.87 -11.03
C VAL A 162 -0.12 11.23 -10.18
N ASP A 163 0.19 12.51 -10.06
CA ASP A 163 1.24 13.01 -9.15
C ASP A 163 0.70 13.06 -7.71
N LEU A 164 1.24 12.22 -6.83
CA LEU A 164 0.85 12.12 -5.44
C LEU A 164 1.44 13.24 -4.55
N ARG A 165 2.31 14.10 -5.08
CA ARG A 165 2.85 15.25 -4.34
C ARG A 165 1.89 16.44 -4.30
N LYS A 166 0.83 16.43 -5.11
CA LYS A 166 -0.18 17.49 -5.10
C LYS A 166 -0.80 17.66 -3.72
N GLY A 167 -0.88 18.91 -3.24
CA GLY A 167 -1.45 19.27 -1.94
C GLY A 167 -0.51 19.12 -0.74
N LEU A 168 0.68 18.55 -0.90
CA LEU A 168 1.66 18.39 0.20
C LEU A 168 2.46 19.67 0.49
N GLY A 169 2.28 20.73 -0.31
CA GLY A 169 3.08 21.96 -0.22
C GLY A 169 4.54 21.75 -0.63
N SER A 170 5.37 22.78 -0.46
CA SER A 170 6.78 22.72 -0.81
C SER A 170 7.54 21.79 0.17
N HIS A 171 8.22 20.79 -0.35
CA HIS A 171 9.02 19.84 0.42
C HIS A 171 10.13 19.26 -0.47
N ASP A 172 11.11 18.63 0.14
CA ASP A 172 12.10 17.84 -0.57
C ASP A 172 11.41 16.61 -1.20
N PRO A 173 11.59 16.34 -2.51
CA PRO A 173 10.97 15.20 -3.18
C PRO A 173 11.28 13.84 -2.54
N SER A 174 12.41 13.73 -1.82
CA SER A 174 12.78 12.52 -1.09
C SER A 174 11.98 12.29 0.19
N HIS A 175 11.21 13.28 0.66
CA HIS A 175 10.48 13.23 1.93
C HIS A 175 9.10 12.57 1.84
N TYR A 176 8.60 12.25 0.66
CA TYR A 176 7.32 11.56 0.46
C TYR A 176 7.43 10.53 -0.67
N TRP A 177 6.93 9.33 -0.43
CA TRP A 177 6.95 8.23 -1.42
C TRP A 177 5.84 7.21 -1.13
N SER A 178 5.63 6.25 -2.03
CA SER A 178 4.76 5.11 -1.80
C SER A 178 5.49 3.81 -2.09
N THR A 179 5.20 2.76 -1.33
CA THR A 179 5.88 1.46 -1.42
C THR A 179 4.92 0.28 -1.34
N SER A 180 3.73 0.50 -0.79
CA SER A 180 2.73 -0.55 -0.61
C SER A 180 1.74 -0.56 -1.78
N PRO A 181 1.22 -1.75 -2.15
CA PRO A 181 0.20 -1.82 -3.18
C PRO A 181 -1.02 -1.00 -2.79
N PRO A 182 -1.58 -0.19 -3.71
CA PRO A 182 -2.83 0.52 -3.47
C PRO A 182 -3.96 -0.46 -3.15
N ALA A 183 -4.79 -0.18 -2.15
CA ALA A 183 -5.98 -0.98 -1.91
C ALA A 183 -7.09 -0.61 -2.91
N ILE A 184 -7.91 -1.57 -3.28
CA ILE A 184 -9.02 -1.35 -4.21
C ILE A 184 -10.32 -1.71 -3.50
N ILE A 185 -11.26 -0.78 -3.51
CA ILE A 185 -12.63 -1.00 -3.01
C ILE A 185 -13.63 -0.39 -3.98
N ASN A 186 -14.53 -1.24 -4.49
CA ASN A 186 -15.44 -0.85 -5.56
C ASN A 186 -14.65 -0.26 -6.75
N ASP A 187 -15.00 0.93 -7.21
CA ASP A 187 -14.33 1.62 -8.31
C ASP A 187 -13.29 2.66 -7.82
N LYS A 188 -12.68 2.47 -6.65
CA LYS A 188 -11.72 3.41 -6.05
C LYS A 188 -10.37 2.76 -5.75
N ILE A 189 -9.32 3.50 -6.00
CA ILE A 189 -7.94 3.22 -5.57
C ILE A 189 -7.69 4.00 -4.28
N ILE A 190 -7.36 3.29 -3.19
CA ILE A 190 -7.06 3.88 -1.88
C ILE A 190 -5.57 3.72 -1.62
N LEU A 191 -4.90 4.81 -1.30
CA LEU A 191 -3.50 4.75 -0.90
C LEU A 191 -3.13 5.80 0.12
N GLY A 192 -2.24 5.44 1.00
CA GLY A 192 -1.45 6.32 1.83
C GLY A 192 -0.07 6.56 1.22
N GLY A 193 0.84 7.06 2.03
CA GLY A 193 2.24 7.23 1.64
C GLY A 193 3.15 7.06 2.84
N SER A 194 4.42 6.84 2.56
CA SER A 194 5.50 6.95 3.52
C SER A 194 5.99 8.40 3.53
N VAL A 195 6.28 8.91 4.70
CA VAL A 195 6.96 10.20 4.88
C VAL A 195 8.27 9.97 5.62
N ILE A 196 9.24 10.84 5.38
CA ILE A 196 10.47 10.81 6.17
C ILE A 196 10.14 11.22 7.60
N ASP A 197 10.57 10.43 8.55
CA ASP A 197 10.37 10.63 9.97
C ASP A 197 11.65 11.06 10.67
N ASN A 198 11.58 11.32 11.98
CA ASN A 198 12.73 11.62 12.85
C ASN A 198 13.64 12.79 12.46
N ILE A 199 13.31 13.58 11.45
CA ILE A 199 14.12 14.71 11.00
C ILE A 199 13.57 16.03 11.55
N LYS A 200 12.28 16.31 11.32
CA LYS A 200 11.62 17.58 11.68
C LYS A 200 10.10 17.47 11.62
N ILE A 201 9.41 18.37 12.32
CA ILE A 201 7.94 18.44 12.33
C ILE A 201 7.33 19.00 11.06
N THR A 202 8.13 19.60 10.16
CA THR A 202 7.66 20.24 8.92
C THR A 202 7.75 19.33 7.70
N VAL A 203 7.88 18.04 7.90
CA VAL A 203 7.80 17.02 6.83
C VAL A 203 6.39 16.97 6.23
N PRO A 204 6.19 16.42 5.03
CA PRO A 204 4.85 16.20 4.49
C PRO A 204 3.94 15.45 5.46
N GLY A 205 2.64 15.64 5.36
CA GLY A 205 1.65 14.87 6.11
C GLY A 205 1.34 13.52 5.47
N GLY A 206 0.80 12.64 6.27
CA GLY A 206 0.48 11.26 5.88
C GLY A 206 -0.91 11.07 5.30
N VAL A 207 -1.39 12.02 4.48
CA VAL A 207 -2.72 11.98 3.88
C VAL A 207 -3.02 10.65 3.16
N VAL A 208 -4.23 10.12 3.36
CA VAL A 208 -4.79 9.00 2.59
C VAL A 208 -5.77 9.54 1.56
N ARG A 209 -5.71 9.01 0.34
CA ARG A 209 -6.49 9.50 -0.80
C ARG A 209 -7.20 8.38 -1.51
N ALA A 210 -8.40 8.68 -1.99
CA ALA A 210 -9.15 7.82 -2.89
C ALA A 210 -9.21 8.46 -4.28
N TYR A 211 -8.88 7.67 -5.29
CA TYR A 211 -8.97 8.08 -6.69
C TYR A 211 -9.95 7.17 -7.42
N ASP A 212 -10.71 7.74 -8.37
CA ASP A 212 -11.49 6.94 -9.31
C ASP A 212 -10.54 6.04 -10.12
N ILE A 213 -10.81 4.75 -10.17
CA ILE A 213 -9.92 3.76 -10.77
C ILE A 213 -9.86 3.84 -12.30
N ARG A 214 -10.86 4.47 -12.94
CA ARG A 214 -10.88 4.65 -14.40
C ARG A 214 -10.20 5.92 -14.82
N THR A 215 -10.49 7.03 -14.11
CA THR A 215 -10.07 8.37 -14.53
C THR A 215 -8.84 8.91 -13.79
N GLY A 216 -8.54 8.41 -12.58
CA GLY A 216 -7.48 8.97 -11.73
C GLY A 216 -7.88 10.28 -11.05
N GLU A 217 -9.14 10.70 -11.13
CA GLU A 217 -9.63 11.87 -10.43
C GLU A 217 -9.69 11.61 -8.92
N LEU A 218 -9.31 12.62 -8.13
CA LEU A 218 -9.43 12.55 -6.67
C LEU A 218 -10.90 12.56 -6.26
N VAL A 219 -11.35 11.50 -5.58
CA VAL A 219 -12.74 11.37 -5.09
C VAL A 219 -12.86 12.00 -3.71
N TRP A 220 -11.98 11.63 -2.80
CA TRP A 220 -11.87 12.18 -1.45
C TRP A 220 -10.46 12.00 -0.90
N TYR A 221 -10.17 12.68 0.21
CA TYR A 221 -8.98 12.47 1.01
C TYR A 221 -9.32 12.47 2.50
N TRP A 222 -8.51 11.79 3.28
CA TRP A 222 -8.46 11.87 4.73
C TRP A 222 -7.10 12.42 5.14
N ASP A 223 -7.11 13.62 5.71
CA ASP A 223 -5.94 14.20 6.37
C ASP A 223 -6.03 13.84 7.85
N PRO A 224 -5.02 13.18 8.47
CA PRO A 224 -5.08 12.74 9.86
C PRO A 224 -4.94 13.91 10.87
N ILE A 225 -5.73 14.94 10.67
CA ILE A 225 -5.85 16.08 11.57
C ILE A 225 -6.74 15.70 12.76
N PRO A 226 -6.32 15.95 14.01
CA PRO A 226 -7.19 15.77 15.18
C PRO A 226 -8.52 16.52 15.04
N PRO A 227 -9.62 15.99 15.62
CA PRO A 227 -10.96 16.56 15.42
C PRO A 227 -11.15 18.05 15.81
N ASN A 228 -10.22 18.60 16.61
CA ASN A 228 -10.30 19.99 17.10
C ASN A 228 -9.25 20.91 16.45
N GLN A 229 -8.63 20.49 15.36
CA GLN A 229 -7.66 21.30 14.62
C GLN A 229 -8.20 21.64 13.23
N GLU A 230 -7.94 22.88 12.79
CA GLU A 230 -8.36 23.35 11.47
C GLU A 230 -7.30 23.01 10.41
N PRO A 231 -7.72 22.75 9.17
CA PRO A 231 -6.80 22.56 8.03
C PRO A 231 -5.93 23.79 7.77
N ILE A 232 -4.74 23.59 7.23
CA ILE A 232 -3.85 24.67 6.81
C ILE A 232 -4.36 25.25 5.48
N ILE A 233 -4.48 26.59 5.44
CA ILE A 233 -4.76 27.34 4.20
C ILE A 233 -3.50 28.15 3.87
N ASP A 234 -3.02 28.08 2.64
CA ASP A 234 -1.88 28.86 2.18
C ASP A 234 -2.23 30.34 1.92
N GLU A 235 -1.22 31.14 1.57
CA GLU A 235 -1.36 32.58 1.33
C GLU A 235 -2.28 32.96 0.16
N VAL A 236 -2.54 32.00 -0.74
CA VAL A 236 -3.45 32.19 -1.89
C VAL A 236 -4.80 31.52 -1.71
N GLY A 237 -5.08 31.00 -0.50
CA GLY A 237 -6.37 30.41 -0.15
C GLY A 237 -6.49 28.92 -0.53
N THR A 238 -5.39 28.26 -0.87
CA THR A 238 -5.39 26.82 -1.18
C THR A 238 -5.25 26.03 0.11
N GLN A 239 -6.12 25.06 0.32
CA GLN A 239 -5.99 24.12 1.42
C GLN A 239 -4.82 23.17 1.15
N LEU A 240 -3.90 23.11 2.10
CA LEU A 240 -2.79 22.15 2.13
C LEU A 240 -3.06 21.06 3.17
N TYR A 241 -2.49 19.88 2.94
CA TYR A 241 -2.50 18.82 3.95
C TYR A 241 -1.59 19.18 5.13
N GLN A 242 -2.03 18.81 6.33
CA GLN A 242 -1.32 19.08 7.57
C GLN A 242 0.06 18.41 7.57
N ARG A 243 1.09 19.15 7.96
CA ARG A 243 2.46 18.65 8.04
C ARG A 243 2.71 17.89 9.33
N GLY A 244 3.61 16.90 9.26
CA GLY A 244 4.07 16.13 10.42
C GLY A 244 3.03 15.18 11.01
N THR A 245 1.88 14.98 10.35
CA THR A 245 0.87 14.01 10.79
C THR A 245 1.34 12.57 10.58
N THR A 246 0.68 11.64 11.27
CA THR A 246 0.85 10.21 11.04
C THR A 246 0.62 9.84 9.57
N ASN A 247 1.24 8.76 9.12
CA ASN A 247 1.13 8.29 7.74
C ASN A 247 0.56 6.85 7.68
N VAL A 248 0.28 6.37 6.47
CA VAL A 248 -0.14 4.99 6.21
C VAL A 248 0.79 4.41 5.14
N TRP A 249 1.92 3.88 5.57
CA TRP A 249 2.94 3.32 4.69
C TRP A 249 2.78 1.82 4.44
N SER A 250 2.05 1.14 5.32
CA SER A 250 1.82 -0.31 5.25
C SER A 250 0.59 -0.67 4.41
N ILE A 251 0.22 -1.94 4.42
CA ILE A 251 -0.82 -2.51 3.59
C ILE A 251 -2.20 -2.20 4.18
N ILE A 252 -3.06 -1.64 3.36
CA ILE A 252 -4.45 -1.30 3.71
C ILE A 252 -5.36 -2.52 3.48
N SER A 253 -6.34 -2.74 4.36
CA SER A 253 -7.40 -3.73 4.16
C SER A 253 -8.74 -3.07 3.88
N VAL A 254 -9.57 -3.71 3.07
CA VAL A 254 -10.89 -3.16 2.67
C VAL A 254 -11.98 -4.20 2.79
N ASP A 255 -13.15 -3.80 3.26
CA ASP A 255 -14.35 -4.63 3.40
C ASP A 255 -15.49 -4.01 2.57
N GLU A 256 -15.73 -4.56 1.38
CA GLU A 256 -16.77 -4.06 0.47
C GLU A 256 -18.19 -4.25 1.05
N GLU A 257 -18.41 -5.30 1.83
CA GLU A 257 -19.72 -5.56 2.44
C GLU A 257 -20.07 -4.52 3.50
N LEU A 258 -19.10 -4.11 4.31
CA LEU A 258 -19.27 -3.06 5.32
C LEU A 258 -19.06 -1.66 4.74
N GLY A 259 -18.46 -1.52 3.56
CA GLY A 259 -18.04 -0.24 2.99
C GLY A 259 -16.97 0.44 3.82
N LEU A 260 -16.04 -0.33 4.39
CA LEU A 260 -15.01 0.17 5.32
C LEU A 260 -13.59 -0.12 4.82
N ILE A 261 -12.71 0.83 5.10
CA ILE A 261 -11.28 0.78 4.81
C ILE A 261 -10.52 0.80 6.14
N TYR A 262 -9.61 -0.14 6.36
CA TYR A 262 -8.84 -0.23 7.61
C TYR A 262 -7.38 0.14 7.36
N LEU A 263 -6.95 1.19 8.03
CA LEU A 263 -5.64 1.79 7.90
C LEU A 263 -4.77 1.45 9.12
N PRO A 264 -3.62 0.80 8.93
CA PRO A 264 -2.61 0.71 9.98
C PRO A 264 -1.74 1.98 9.92
N THR A 265 -1.90 2.88 10.88
CA THR A 265 -1.18 4.15 10.87
C THR A 265 0.22 4.03 11.45
N GLY A 266 1.11 4.83 10.89
CA GLY A 266 2.46 5.07 11.38
C GLY A 266 2.50 5.94 12.62
N ASN A 267 3.70 6.40 12.99
CA ASN A 267 3.85 7.37 14.04
C ASN A 267 3.79 8.81 13.50
N THR A 268 3.63 9.78 14.39
CA THR A 268 3.66 11.21 14.07
C THR A 268 5.08 11.74 14.22
N SER A 269 5.53 12.52 13.25
CA SER A 269 6.89 13.08 13.29
C SER A 269 7.09 14.12 14.40
N PRO A 270 8.23 14.11 15.09
CA PRO A 270 9.32 13.12 15.05
C PRO A 270 9.02 11.93 15.94
N ASP A 271 9.39 10.72 15.52
CA ASP A 271 8.94 9.45 16.14
C ASP A 271 9.43 9.24 17.56
N TYR A 272 10.64 9.73 17.88
CA TYR A 272 11.27 9.51 19.21
C TYR A 272 11.13 10.71 20.16
N TYR A 273 10.43 11.79 19.76
CA TYR A 273 10.23 12.96 20.61
C TYR A 273 8.83 13.58 20.45
N GLY A 274 7.95 13.34 21.41
CA GLY A 274 6.54 13.80 21.36
C GLY A 274 6.31 15.28 21.67
N GLY A 275 7.29 16.00 22.24
CA GLY A 275 7.10 17.35 22.77
C GLY A 275 6.78 18.45 21.74
N LEU A 276 6.95 18.16 20.43
CA LEU A 276 6.66 19.12 19.35
C LEU A 276 5.44 18.73 18.51
N ARG A 277 4.74 17.64 18.82
CA ARG A 277 3.63 17.12 18.00
C ARG A 277 2.35 17.92 18.12
N ASN A 278 2.16 18.69 19.22
CA ASN A 278 0.99 19.56 19.43
C ASN A 278 -0.37 18.85 19.25
N GLY A 279 -0.46 17.59 19.71
CA GLY A 279 -1.68 16.78 19.60
C GLY A 279 -1.89 16.09 18.23
N LEU A 280 -0.99 16.25 17.26
CA LEU A 280 -1.07 15.57 15.96
C LEU A 280 -0.97 14.04 16.04
N ASP A 281 -0.60 13.52 17.20
CA ASP A 281 -0.50 12.08 17.48
C ASP A 281 -1.85 11.41 17.85
N TYR A 282 -2.97 12.12 17.70
CA TYR A 282 -4.32 11.58 17.96
C TYR A 282 -4.63 10.30 17.16
N TYR A 283 -4.18 10.21 15.90
CA TYR A 283 -4.38 9.06 15.03
C TYR A 283 -3.10 8.23 14.83
N SER A 284 -2.04 8.52 15.57
CA SER A 284 -0.76 7.83 15.49
C SER A 284 -0.86 6.40 16.06
N SER A 285 -0.09 5.47 15.51
CA SER A 285 0.05 4.07 15.97
C SER A 285 -1.32 3.41 16.22
N SER A 286 -2.23 3.54 15.25
CA SER A 286 -3.66 3.23 15.40
C SER A 286 -4.17 2.35 14.25
N VAL A 287 -5.25 1.62 14.50
CA VAL A 287 -6.12 1.11 13.44
C VAL A 287 -7.25 2.11 13.24
N ILE A 288 -7.39 2.64 12.03
CA ILE A 288 -8.43 3.60 11.67
C ILE A 288 -9.38 2.95 10.68
N ALA A 289 -10.69 3.01 10.92
CA ALA A 289 -11.69 2.64 9.93
C ALA A 289 -12.29 3.87 9.28
N LEU A 290 -12.16 3.95 7.95
CA LEU A 290 -12.78 4.99 7.14
C LEU A 290 -13.98 4.46 6.38
N ASN A 291 -14.97 5.33 6.17
CA ASN A 291 -16.06 5.09 5.22
C ASN A 291 -15.53 5.20 3.79
N GLU A 292 -15.81 4.20 2.96
CA GLU A 292 -15.32 4.13 1.57
C GLU A 292 -15.90 5.23 0.65
N LYS A 293 -17.05 5.83 1.01
CA LYS A 293 -17.73 6.81 0.16
C LYS A 293 -17.10 8.19 0.23
N ASP A 294 -16.68 8.59 1.42
CA ASP A 294 -16.28 9.98 1.70
C ASP A 294 -15.00 10.13 2.53
N GLY A 295 -14.39 9.02 2.96
CA GLY A 295 -13.18 9.03 3.79
C GLY A 295 -13.40 9.47 5.22
N SER A 296 -14.64 9.61 5.70
CA SER A 296 -14.93 9.96 7.08
C SER A 296 -14.51 8.85 8.04
N VAL A 297 -13.99 9.23 9.22
CA VAL A 297 -13.60 8.27 10.27
C VAL A 297 -14.84 7.67 10.90
N VAL A 298 -14.96 6.34 10.85
CA VAL A 298 -16.04 5.59 11.50
C VAL A 298 -15.66 5.22 12.93
N TRP A 299 -14.43 4.73 13.11
CA TRP A 299 -13.84 4.46 14.42
C TRP A 299 -12.32 4.49 14.33
N ASN A 300 -11.67 4.65 15.47
CA ASN A 300 -10.23 4.51 15.63
C ASN A 300 -9.90 3.76 16.93
N PHE A 301 -8.84 2.97 16.88
CA PHE A 301 -8.28 2.27 18.02
C PHE A 301 -6.77 2.50 18.07
N GLN A 302 -6.32 3.28 19.03
CA GLN A 302 -4.90 3.59 19.21
C GLN A 302 -4.24 2.48 20.04
N THR A 303 -3.20 1.85 19.49
CA THR A 303 -2.49 0.74 20.15
C THR A 303 -1.42 1.22 21.13
N VAL A 304 -0.87 2.40 20.90
CA VAL A 304 0.11 3.06 21.78
C VAL A 304 -0.24 4.54 21.88
N HIS A 305 -0.62 5.00 23.08
CA HIS A 305 -0.89 6.40 23.35
C HIS A 305 0.42 7.16 23.58
N HIS A 306 0.62 8.27 22.82
CA HIS A 306 1.85 9.07 22.83
C HIS A 306 3.12 8.23 22.58
N ASP A 307 3.16 7.60 21.41
CA ASP A 307 4.26 6.73 20.98
C ASP A 307 5.55 7.53 20.78
N VAL A 308 6.59 7.19 21.54
CA VAL A 308 7.95 7.76 21.44
C VAL A 308 9.00 6.67 21.19
N TRP A 309 8.56 5.50 20.70
CA TRP A 309 9.38 4.31 20.48
C TRP A 309 9.30 3.79 19.04
N ASP A 310 8.55 4.50 18.19
CA ASP A 310 8.26 4.04 16.83
C ASP A 310 7.53 2.67 16.81
N TYR A 311 6.49 2.56 17.62
CA TYR A 311 5.61 1.39 17.68
C TYR A 311 4.43 1.47 16.69
N ASP A 312 4.63 2.14 15.58
CA ASP A 312 3.68 2.20 14.47
C ASP A 312 3.25 0.81 13.98
N LEU A 313 2.16 0.75 13.23
CA LEU A 313 1.57 -0.52 12.79
C LEU A 313 2.15 -0.96 11.43
N PRO A 314 3.08 -1.95 11.41
CA PRO A 314 3.77 -2.34 10.19
C PRO A 314 3.03 -3.40 9.37
N SER A 315 2.00 -4.03 9.92
CA SER A 315 1.32 -5.17 9.31
C SER A 315 -0.08 -4.82 8.82
N GLN A 316 -0.52 -5.52 7.78
CA GLN A 316 -1.87 -5.43 7.26
C GLN A 316 -2.89 -5.82 8.34
N PRO A 317 -3.93 -5.00 8.61
CA PRO A 317 -5.07 -5.42 9.41
C PRO A 317 -5.75 -6.64 8.79
N THR A 318 -5.74 -7.79 9.47
CA THR A 318 -6.17 -9.06 8.89
C THR A 318 -7.57 -9.43 9.35
N PHE A 319 -8.44 -9.82 8.42
CA PHE A 319 -9.81 -10.24 8.74
C PHE A 319 -9.84 -11.63 9.34
N TYR A 320 -10.62 -11.75 10.39
CA TYR A 320 -10.87 -12.99 11.09
C TYR A 320 -12.31 -13.03 11.59
N ASP A 321 -13.13 -13.88 10.99
CA ASP A 321 -14.51 -14.06 11.42
C ASP A 321 -14.55 -15.20 12.44
N TYR A 322 -15.08 -14.93 13.63
CA TYR A 322 -15.17 -15.93 14.67
C TYR A 322 -16.61 -16.15 15.15
N GLN A 323 -16.86 -17.34 15.69
CA GLN A 323 -18.16 -17.75 16.20
C GLN A 323 -18.19 -17.63 17.73
N ILE A 324 -19.16 -16.87 18.27
CA ILE A 324 -19.48 -16.86 19.70
C ILE A 324 -20.97 -17.14 19.84
N ASN A 325 -21.33 -18.17 20.61
CA ASN A 325 -22.73 -18.56 20.89
C ASN A 325 -23.58 -18.72 19.61
N GLY A 326 -23.00 -19.25 18.53
CA GLY A 326 -23.66 -19.43 17.25
C GLY A 326 -23.81 -18.16 16.39
N GLN A 327 -23.26 -17.04 16.82
CA GLN A 327 -23.23 -15.80 16.06
C GLN A 327 -21.85 -15.55 15.46
N THR A 328 -21.81 -15.26 14.16
CA THR A 328 -20.58 -14.84 13.49
C THR A 328 -20.31 -13.38 13.79
N THR A 329 -19.13 -13.09 14.33
CA THR A 329 -18.64 -11.73 14.52
C THR A 329 -17.54 -11.47 13.51
N LYS A 330 -17.72 -10.42 12.69
CA LYS A 330 -16.70 -9.92 11.78
C LYS A 330 -15.64 -9.20 12.59
N ALA A 331 -14.44 -9.75 12.63
CA ALA A 331 -13.33 -9.21 13.39
C ALA A 331 -12.15 -8.85 12.50
N LEU A 332 -11.25 -8.08 13.09
CA LEU A 332 -9.98 -7.65 12.53
C LEU A 332 -8.90 -7.95 13.56
N VAL A 333 -7.83 -8.58 13.10
CA VAL A 333 -6.63 -8.85 13.90
C VAL A 333 -5.54 -7.89 13.50
N GLN A 334 -4.96 -7.20 14.48
CA GLN A 334 -3.81 -6.33 14.29
C GLN A 334 -2.64 -6.81 15.15
N THR A 335 -1.56 -7.20 14.51
CA THR A 335 -0.27 -7.48 15.17
C THR A 335 0.54 -6.19 15.27
N THR A 336 1.33 -6.05 16.33
CA THR A 336 2.03 -4.80 16.64
C THR A 336 3.51 -5.03 16.96
N LYS A 337 4.32 -3.97 16.81
CA LYS A 337 5.75 -3.97 17.22
C LYS A 337 5.94 -4.21 18.73
N THR A 338 4.92 -3.96 19.55
CA THR A 338 4.94 -4.23 21.00
C THR A 338 4.81 -5.72 21.35
N GLY A 339 4.58 -6.59 20.33
CA GLY A 339 4.33 -8.02 20.54
C GLY A 339 2.91 -8.35 20.97
N LEU A 340 2.01 -7.36 21.02
CA LEU A 340 0.60 -7.56 21.29
C LEU A 340 -0.17 -7.86 20.00
N VAL A 341 -1.25 -8.63 20.14
CA VAL A 341 -2.23 -8.91 19.08
C VAL A 341 -3.58 -8.40 19.55
N PHE A 342 -4.16 -7.48 18.80
CA PHE A 342 -5.48 -6.93 19.07
C PHE A 342 -6.52 -7.60 18.18
N LEU A 343 -7.64 -8.01 18.78
CA LEU A 343 -8.81 -8.51 18.07
C LEU A 343 -9.93 -7.48 18.23
N LEU A 344 -10.29 -6.83 17.14
CA LEU A 344 -11.25 -5.73 17.12
C LEU A 344 -12.49 -6.13 16.32
N ASN A 345 -13.66 -5.62 16.70
CA ASN A 345 -14.85 -5.74 15.88
C ASN A 345 -14.70 -4.84 14.63
N ARG A 346 -14.79 -5.41 13.41
CA ARG A 346 -14.60 -4.65 12.16
C ARG A 346 -15.55 -3.47 12.01
N LYS A 347 -16.77 -3.56 12.53
CA LYS A 347 -17.77 -2.50 12.39
C LYS A 347 -17.64 -1.38 13.41
N THR A 348 -17.14 -1.68 14.61
CA THR A 348 -17.20 -0.73 15.75
C THR A 348 -15.86 -0.44 16.42
N GLY A 349 -14.77 -1.13 16.02
CA GLY A 349 -13.47 -1.02 16.68
C GLY A 349 -13.45 -1.74 18.02
#